data_2c6f9fce691dddba14a862821d9ba20f
#
_entry.id   2c6f9fce691dddba14a862821d9ba20f
#
_cell.length_a   1.000
_cell.length_b   1.000
_cell.length_c   1.000
_cell.angle_alpha   90.00
_cell.angle_beta   90.00
_cell.angle_gamma   90.00
#
_symmetry.space_group_name_H-M   'P 1'
#
loop_
_entity.id
_entity.type
_entity.pdbx_description
1 polymer ?
#
loop_
_entity_poly.entity_id
_entity_poly.type
_entity_poly.pdbx_seq_one_letter_code
_entity_poly.pdbx_strand_id
1 'polypeptide(L)'
;MLFRSQFGVDEMDEEHHALFEWLGRLETTLRDARDREQIRAELHALVNFATEHFNHEEQLMEDTGFNGLATHRAEHHRLSAELSELAEHTHRVGAALTIRFLRDWLIGHMQGYDRMAARAICAARAH
;
A
#
# COMPACT_ATOMS: atom_id res chain seq x y z
N MET A 1 -8.57 5.57 14.74
CA MET A 1 -8.54 4.13 14.49
C MET A 1 -7.19 3.56 14.86
N LEU A 2 -7.24 2.47 15.55
CA LEU A 2 -6.00 1.82 15.91
C LEU A 2 -5.53 0.95 14.75
N PHE A 3 -4.33 1.23 14.28
CA PHE A 3 -3.67 0.41 13.32
C PHE A 3 -3.04 -0.77 14.06
N ARG A 4 -3.56 -1.96 13.81
CA ARG A 4 -3.14 -3.16 14.54
C ARG A 4 -2.31 -4.14 13.72
N SER A 5 -1.95 -3.78 12.51
CA SER A 5 -1.20 -4.66 11.64
C SER A 5 0.30 -4.54 11.89
N GLN A 6 0.73 -4.85 13.12
CA GLN A 6 2.14 -4.90 13.44
C GLN A 6 2.64 -6.32 13.24
N PHE A 7 3.62 -6.46 12.37
CA PHE A 7 4.17 -7.74 11.96
C PHE A 7 5.52 -8.06 12.61
N GLY A 8 6.05 -7.14 13.40
CA GLY A 8 7.34 -7.32 14.04
C GLY A 8 8.54 -6.93 13.18
N VAL A 9 8.30 -6.29 12.04
CA VAL A 9 9.34 -5.74 11.18
C VAL A 9 9.14 -4.23 11.16
N ASP A 10 9.97 -3.50 11.89
CA ASP A 10 9.80 -2.08 12.11
C ASP A 10 9.64 -1.28 10.83
N GLU A 11 10.47 -1.57 9.82
CA GLU A 11 10.43 -0.85 8.55
C GLU A 11 9.08 -1.03 7.84
N MET A 12 8.54 -2.25 7.85
CA MET A 12 7.24 -2.54 7.25
C MET A 12 6.12 -1.88 8.05
N ASP A 13 6.18 -1.98 9.37
CA ASP A 13 5.15 -1.44 10.25
C ASP A 13 5.06 0.09 10.12
N GLU A 14 6.20 0.77 10.05
CA GLU A 14 6.22 2.21 9.86
C GLU A 14 5.62 2.63 8.52
N GLU A 15 5.97 1.93 7.46
CA GLU A 15 5.44 2.25 6.13
C GLU A 15 3.95 1.94 6.01
N HIS A 16 3.50 0.84 6.62
CA HIS A 16 2.06 0.52 6.65
C HIS A 16 1.27 1.58 7.41
N HIS A 17 1.81 2.04 8.54
CA HIS A 17 1.18 3.11 9.30
C HIS A 17 1.09 4.40 8.46
N ALA A 18 2.16 4.74 7.76
CA ALA A 18 2.20 5.92 6.90
C ALA A 18 1.17 5.81 5.76
N LEU A 19 1.00 4.63 5.19
CA LEU A 19 -0.02 4.40 4.15
C LEU A 19 -1.44 4.64 4.68
N PHE A 20 -1.74 4.16 5.90
CA PHE A 20 -3.04 4.40 6.51
C PHE A 20 -3.28 5.87 6.83
N GLU A 21 -2.27 6.57 7.29
CA GLU A 21 -2.38 8.01 7.52
C GLU A 21 -2.64 8.76 6.22
N TRP A 22 -1.93 8.37 5.16
CA TRP A 22 -2.12 8.96 3.85
C TRP A 22 -3.53 8.73 3.34
N LEU A 23 -4.03 7.51 3.50
CA LEU A 23 -5.40 7.18 3.10
C LEU A 23 -6.43 8.04 3.85
N GLY A 24 -6.22 8.28 5.14
CA GLY A 24 -7.09 9.16 5.92
C GLY A 24 -7.10 10.59 5.41
N ARG A 25 -5.92 11.13 5.05
CA ARG A 25 -5.82 12.46 4.47
C ARG A 25 -6.46 12.53 3.09
N LEU A 26 -6.26 11.49 2.30
CA LEU A 26 -6.88 11.40 0.98
C LEU A 26 -8.40 11.38 1.07
N GLU A 27 -8.94 10.65 2.05
CA GLU A 27 -10.38 10.62 2.28
C GLU A 27 -10.94 12.02 2.54
N THR A 28 -10.27 12.81 3.37
CA THR A 28 -10.65 14.19 3.64
C THR A 28 -10.57 15.04 2.38
N THR A 29 -9.47 14.91 1.63
CA THR A 29 -9.28 15.66 0.39
C THR A 29 -10.37 15.35 -0.63
N LEU A 30 -10.72 14.08 -0.79
CA LEU A 30 -11.74 13.67 -1.76
C LEU A 30 -13.14 14.16 -1.39
N ARG A 31 -13.45 14.26 -0.09
CA ARG A 31 -14.74 14.79 0.36
C ARG A 31 -14.87 16.28 0.07
N ASP A 32 -13.78 17.01 0.26
CA ASP A 32 -13.77 18.46 0.20
C ASP A 32 -13.35 19.01 -1.16
N ALA A 33 -12.77 18.16 -2.00
CA ALA A 33 -12.22 18.58 -3.27
C ALA A 33 -13.30 19.05 -4.24
N ARG A 34 -13.04 20.19 -4.87
CA ARG A 34 -13.86 20.74 -5.94
C ARG A 34 -13.15 20.64 -7.28
N ASP A 35 -11.89 20.20 -7.27
CA ASP A 35 -10.99 20.26 -8.39
C ASP A 35 -10.44 18.86 -8.71
N ARG A 36 -10.65 18.43 -9.95
CA ARG A 36 -10.14 17.14 -10.44
C ARG A 36 -8.63 17.04 -10.37
N GLU A 37 -7.95 18.15 -10.64
CA GLU A 37 -6.49 18.15 -10.62
C GLU A 37 -5.93 17.89 -9.23
N GLN A 38 -6.59 18.43 -8.21
CA GLN A 38 -6.19 18.17 -6.83
C GLN A 38 -6.36 16.70 -6.48
N ILE A 39 -7.49 16.10 -6.84
CA ILE A 39 -7.76 14.69 -6.60
C ILE A 39 -6.73 13.82 -7.32
N ARG A 40 -6.47 14.13 -8.58
CA ARG A 40 -5.51 13.40 -9.38
C ARG A 40 -4.11 13.47 -8.80
N ALA A 41 -3.68 14.67 -8.40
CA ALA A 41 -2.36 14.88 -7.80
C ALA A 41 -2.19 14.06 -6.51
N GLU A 42 -3.21 14.05 -5.65
CA GLU A 42 -3.18 13.28 -4.40
C GLU A 42 -3.10 11.77 -4.67
N LEU A 43 -3.85 11.29 -5.65
CA LEU A 43 -3.82 9.88 -6.00
C LEU A 43 -2.48 9.47 -6.63
N HIS A 44 -1.90 10.32 -7.46
CA HIS A 44 -0.56 10.06 -8.02
C HIS A 44 0.51 10.06 -6.93
N ALA A 45 0.38 10.93 -5.94
CA ALA A 45 1.30 10.91 -4.80
C ALA A 45 1.19 9.60 -4.02
N LEU A 46 -0.02 9.07 -3.86
CA LEU A 46 -0.22 7.77 -3.23
C LEU A 46 0.41 6.63 -4.06
N VAL A 47 0.24 6.66 -5.38
CA VAL A 47 0.87 5.68 -6.27
C VAL A 47 2.38 5.68 -6.08
N ASN A 48 2.99 6.85 -6.06
CA ASN A 48 4.44 6.97 -5.89
C ASN A 48 4.88 6.44 -4.53
N PHE A 49 4.17 6.79 -3.47
CA PHE A 49 4.48 6.31 -2.13
C PHE A 49 4.35 4.79 -2.04
N ALA A 50 3.29 4.23 -2.60
CA ALA A 50 3.07 2.79 -2.60
C ALA A 50 4.16 2.05 -3.37
N THR A 51 4.60 2.62 -4.50
CA THR A 51 5.68 2.04 -5.30
C THR A 51 6.99 1.99 -4.52
N GLU A 52 7.35 3.06 -3.82
CA GLU A 52 8.53 3.08 -2.97
C GLU A 52 8.42 2.06 -1.83
N HIS A 53 7.25 1.97 -1.22
CA HIS A 53 6.99 0.99 -0.17
C HIS A 53 7.18 -0.43 -0.68
N PHE A 54 6.64 -0.74 -1.85
CA PHE A 54 6.80 -2.07 -2.47
C PHE A 54 8.27 -2.38 -2.74
N ASN A 55 9.02 -1.41 -3.23
CA ASN A 55 10.45 -1.59 -3.48
C ASN A 55 11.22 -1.87 -2.19
N HIS A 56 10.89 -1.17 -1.11
CA HIS A 56 11.53 -1.41 0.20
C HIS A 56 11.22 -2.80 0.72
N GLU A 57 9.98 -3.24 0.60
CA GLU A 57 9.60 -4.59 1.02
C GLU A 57 10.32 -5.66 0.23
N GLU A 58 10.42 -5.48 -1.08
CA GLU A 58 11.12 -6.43 -1.94
C GLU A 58 12.59 -6.50 -1.59
N GLN A 59 13.19 -5.38 -1.25
CA GLN A 59 14.59 -5.36 -0.81
C GLN A 59 14.77 -6.14 0.51
N LEU A 60 13.87 -5.96 1.46
CA LEU A 60 13.90 -6.71 2.72
C LEU A 60 13.75 -8.21 2.48
N MET A 61 12.87 -8.60 1.58
CA MET A 61 12.66 -9.99 1.24
C MET A 61 13.89 -10.58 0.54
N GLU A 62 14.50 -9.83 -0.35
CA GLU A 62 15.72 -10.26 -1.03
C GLU A 62 16.86 -10.45 -0.04
N ASP A 63 17.06 -9.48 0.85
CA ASP A 63 18.13 -9.52 1.84
C ASP A 63 18.01 -10.69 2.80
N THR A 64 16.78 -11.15 3.06
CA THR A 64 16.53 -12.27 3.98
C THR A 64 16.31 -13.60 3.28
N GLY A 65 16.40 -13.63 1.94
CA GLY A 65 16.27 -14.87 1.18
C GLY A 65 14.87 -15.46 1.13
N PHE A 66 13.84 -14.62 1.16
CA PHE A 66 12.47 -15.09 1.14
C PHE A 66 12.12 -15.77 -0.18
N ASN A 67 11.66 -17.03 -0.11
CA ASN A 67 11.35 -17.83 -1.29
C ASN A 67 10.17 -17.31 -2.10
N GLY A 68 9.27 -16.56 -1.48
CA GLY A 68 8.08 -16.01 -2.15
C GLY A 68 8.31 -14.68 -2.85
N LEU A 69 9.55 -14.22 -2.99
CA LEU A 69 9.85 -12.90 -3.57
C LEU A 69 9.25 -12.71 -4.95
N ALA A 70 9.41 -13.67 -5.85
CA ALA A 70 8.91 -13.53 -7.23
C ALA A 70 7.38 -13.36 -7.26
N THR A 71 6.67 -14.15 -6.45
CA THR A 71 5.22 -14.07 -6.35
C THR A 71 4.78 -12.74 -5.75
N HIS A 72 5.46 -12.30 -4.70
CA HIS A 72 5.17 -11.02 -4.04
C HIS A 72 5.43 -9.84 -4.97
N ARG A 73 6.52 -9.90 -5.74
CA ARG A 73 6.85 -8.86 -6.71
C ARG A 73 5.80 -8.77 -7.82
N ALA A 74 5.31 -9.93 -8.32
CA ALA A 74 4.25 -9.96 -9.31
C ALA A 74 2.96 -9.34 -8.76
N GLU A 75 2.63 -9.62 -7.50
CA GLU A 75 1.47 -9.03 -6.84
C GLU A 75 1.62 -7.52 -6.72
N HIS A 76 2.80 -7.02 -6.36
CA HIS A 76 3.07 -5.58 -6.31
C HIS A 76 2.87 -4.91 -7.66
N HIS A 77 3.32 -5.56 -8.74
CA HIS A 77 3.12 -5.02 -10.09
C HIS A 77 1.64 -4.93 -10.45
N ARG A 78 0.88 -5.96 -10.11
CA ARG A 78 -0.57 -5.97 -10.36
C ARG A 78 -1.27 -4.85 -9.57
N LEU A 79 -0.94 -4.70 -8.30
CA LEU A 79 -1.53 -3.68 -7.44
C LEU A 79 -1.17 -2.27 -7.90
N SER A 80 0.08 -2.06 -8.31
CA SER A 80 0.52 -0.75 -8.83
C SER A 80 -0.23 -0.37 -10.10
N ALA A 81 -0.45 -1.33 -10.99
CA ALA A 81 -1.20 -1.08 -12.22
C ALA A 81 -2.65 -0.73 -11.91
N GLU A 82 -3.29 -1.45 -10.99
CA GLU A 82 -4.67 -1.17 -10.58
C GLU A 82 -4.79 0.21 -9.95
N LEU A 83 -3.85 0.58 -9.08
CA LEU A 83 -3.85 1.87 -8.41
C LEU A 83 -3.65 3.01 -9.40
N SER A 84 -2.73 2.84 -10.36
CA SER A 84 -2.48 3.83 -11.40
C SER A 84 -3.71 4.04 -12.27
N GLU A 85 -4.39 2.96 -12.64
CA GLU A 85 -5.62 3.05 -13.42
C GLU A 85 -6.71 3.78 -12.64
N LEU A 86 -6.85 3.48 -11.37
CA LEU A 86 -7.82 4.15 -10.50
C LEU A 86 -7.54 5.66 -10.45
N ALA A 87 -6.27 6.04 -10.34
CA ALA A 87 -5.88 7.45 -10.30
C ALA A 87 -6.30 8.20 -11.57
N GLU A 88 -6.26 7.53 -12.72
CA GLU A 88 -6.67 8.14 -13.99
C GLU A 88 -8.20 8.23 -14.14
N HIS A 89 -8.95 7.39 -13.45
CA HIS A 89 -10.41 7.28 -13.66
C HIS A 89 -11.26 7.63 -12.45
N THR A 90 -10.68 8.20 -11.41
CA THR A 90 -11.41 8.53 -10.16
C THR A 90 -12.64 9.40 -10.40
N HIS A 91 -12.60 10.32 -11.34
CA HIS A 91 -13.73 11.19 -11.64
C HIS A 91 -14.97 10.44 -12.13
N ARG A 92 -14.79 9.21 -12.62
CA ARG A 92 -15.90 8.36 -13.09
C ARG A 92 -16.48 7.49 -11.99
N VAL A 93 -15.63 7.17 -11.00
CA VAL A 93 -15.99 6.23 -9.95
C VAL A 93 -16.65 6.91 -8.76
N GLY A 94 -16.21 8.12 -8.43
CA GLY A 94 -16.69 8.86 -7.26
C GLY A 94 -15.82 8.61 -6.03
N ALA A 95 -15.83 9.59 -5.13
CA ALA A 95 -14.93 9.59 -3.98
C ALA A 95 -15.18 8.43 -3.01
N ALA A 96 -16.44 8.13 -2.71
CA ALA A 96 -16.78 7.08 -1.75
C ALA A 96 -16.31 5.71 -2.21
N LEU A 97 -16.52 5.38 -3.48
CA LEU A 97 -16.09 4.11 -4.05
C LEU A 97 -14.58 4.01 -4.13
N THR A 98 -13.93 5.12 -4.47
CA THR A 98 -12.47 5.19 -4.53
C THR A 98 -11.85 4.88 -3.16
N ILE A 99 -12.35 5.50 -2.11
CA ILE A 99 -11.86 5.28 -0.74
C ILE A 99 -12.09 3.83 -0.32
N ARG A 100 -13.27 3.29 -0.60
CA ARG A 100 -13.60 1.92 -0.25
C ARG A 100 -12.65 0.93 -0.95
N PHE A 101 -12.42 1.14 -2.24
CA PHE A 101 -11.50 0.31 -3.01
C PHE A 101 -10.09 0.34 -2.39
N LEU A 102 -9.59 1.54 -2.09
CA LEU A 102 -8.25 1.70 -1.53
C LEU A 102 -8.10 1.03 -0.17
N ARG A 103 -9.11 1.14 0.69
CA ARG A 103 -9.08 0.47 1.99
C ARG A 103 -9.04 -1.04 1.86
N ASP A 104 -9.92 -1.60 1.02
CA ASP A 104 -9.99 -3.04 0.82
C ASP A 104 -8.71 -3.56 0.18
N TRP A 105 -8.18 -2.84 -0.79
CA TRP A 105 -6.92 -3.14 -1.45
C TRP A 105 -5.76 -3.21 -0.45
N LEU A 106 -5.62 -2.19 0.38
CA LEU A 106 -4.52 -2.08 1.34
C LEU A 106 -4.60 -3.16 2.41
N ILE A 107 -5.78 -3.34 3.00
CA ILE A 107 -5.99 -4.33 4.06
C ILE A 107 -5.77 -5.75 3.53
N GLY A 108 -6.33 -6.07 2.37
CA GLY A 108 -6.18 -7.39 1.77
C GLY A 108 -4.74 -7.74 1.47
N HIS A 109 -4.00 -6.79 0.89
CA HIS A 109 -2.59 -6.99 0.58
C HIS A 109 -1.76 -7.23 1.85
N MET A 110 -1.97 -6.40 2.87
CA MET A 110 -1.21 -6.51 4.11
C MET A 110 -1.49 -7.81 4.86
N GLN A 111 -2.74 -8.22 4.94
CA GLN A 111 -3.11 -9.43 5.68
C GLN A 111 -2.67 -10.71 4.98
N GLY A 112 -2.53 -10.68 3.66
CA GLY A 112 -2.07 -11.83 2.89
C GLY A 112 -0.57 -11.80 2.67
N TYR A 113 -0.15 -11.11 1.62
CA TYR A 113 1.23 -11.16 1.14
C TYR A 113 2.24 -10.58 2.12
N ASP A 114 1.94 -9.43 2.72
CA ASP A 114 2.90 -8.76 3.61
C ASP A 114 3.09 -9.53 4.90
N ARG A 115 2.05 -10.15 5.42
CA ARG A 115 2.17 -10.95 6.63
C ARG A 115 3.09 -12.16 6.41
N MET A 116 2.97 -12.82 5.27
CA MET A 116 3.84 -13.94 4.93
C MET A 116 5.30 -13.51 4.83
N ALA A 117 5.55 -12.40 4.15
CA ALA A 117 6.89 -11.85 4.02
C ALA A 117 7.46 -11.45 5.37
N ALA A 118 6.66 -10.82 6.23
CA ALA A 118 7.10 -10.39 7.56
C ALA A 118 7.50 -11.57 8.43
N ARG A 119 6.78 -12.68 8.37
CA ARG A 119 7.14 -13.88 9.11
C ARG A 119 8.49 -14.42 8.68
N ALA A 120 8.75 -14.44 7.38
CA ALA A 120 10.03 -14.90 6.86
C ALA A 120 11.18 -13.97 7.27
N ILE A 121 10.96 -12.67 7.22
CA ILE A 121 11.96 -11.66 7.62
C ILE A 121 12.26 -11.80 9.11
N CYS A 122 11.25 -11.92 9.94
CA CYS A 122 11.44 -12.10 11.40
C CYS A 122 12.22 -13.35 11.70
N ALA A 123 11.90 -14.48 11.03
CA ALA A 123 12.61 -15.73 11.23
C ALA A 123 14.08 -15.61 10.84
N ALA A 124 14.37 -14.92 9.73
CA ALA A 124 15.76 -14.71 9.28
C ALA A 124 16.54 -13.84 10.26
N ARG A 125 15.92 -12.81 10.83
CA ARG A 125 16.56 -11.87 11.77
C ARG A 125 16.78 -12.49 13.14
N ALA A 126 16.02 -13.52 13.49
CA ALA A 126 16.15 -14.22 14.78
C ALA A 126 17.38 -15.13 14.83
N HIS A 127 17.98 -15.42 13.69
CA HIS A 127 19.17 -16.23 13.57
C HIS A 127 20.38 -15.39 13.18
#